data_3a8bc0b9c2df80c5ce57e400e1c4e950
#
_entry.id   3a8bc0b9c2df80c5ce57e400e1c4e950
#
_cell.length_a   1.000
_cell.length_b   1.000
_cell.length_c   1.000
_cell.angle_alpha   90.00
_cell.angle_beta   90.00
_cell.angle_gamma   90.00
#
_symmetry.space_group_name_H-M   'P 1'
#
loop_
_entity.id
_entity.type
_entity.pdbx_description
1 polymer ?
#
loop_
_entity_poly.entity_id
_entity_poly.type
_entity_poly.pdbx_seq_one_letter_code
_entity_poly.pdbx_strand_id
1 'polypeptide(L)'
;MIVAENLEVSYRQRREPVLNGVNAIFDGKSLILGPNGSGKTTLFRAICGLTNITKGRILVDNVNVKEIYAKTGIISVNFPEVLSLLSVKVHDLIKLYADLADGDSSTAYKILGELGLTNKLLRSKKLHELSAGQVKAVCTAIALSMRAKHVLLDEPFEQLDPARKHVLIKYLEDYDGIIVLNTHETWLLRKLAGWKVFFMFEGVLYGSILAEDLLRAKLSLKDEPKALIKMKVSGKPVSLIKGRKKGTPILSLESLDKVYELALEAEKS
;
A
#
# COMPACT_ATOMS: atom_id res chain seq x y z
N MET A 1 -3.61 11.29 11.04
CA MET A 1 -4.54 10.14 11.02
C MET A 1 -5.36 10.21 9.75
N ILE A 2 -5.55 9.07 9.06
CA ILE A 2 -6.44 8.95 7.90
C ILE A 2 -7.62 8.07 8.32
N VAL A 3 -8.85 8.52 8.07
CA VAL A 3 -10.09 7.80 8.39
C VAL A 3 -10.92 7.65 7.13
N ALA A 4 -11.30 6.43 6.78
CA ALA A 4 -12.28 6.12 5.75
C ALA A 4 -13.58 5.64 6.42
N GLU A 5 -14.72 6.23 6.05
CA GLU A 5 -16.03 5.92 6.62
C GLU A 5 -17.01 5.54 5.51
N ASN A 6 -17.45 4.30 5.53
CA ASN A 6 -18.41 3.71 4.57
C ASN A 6 -18.09 4.05 3.11
N LEU A 7 -16.79 3.95 2.76
CA LEU A 7 -16.27 4.44 1.49
C LEU A 7 -16.69 3.52 0.35
N GLU A 8 -17.38 4.08 -0.65
CA GLU A 8 -17.65 3.43 -1.92
C GLU A 8 -17.02 4.23 -3.08
N VAL A 9 -16.44 3.50 -4.02
CA VAL A 9 -15.93 4.03 -5.28
C VAL A 9 -16.41 3.18 -6.42
N SER A 10 -17.08 3.79 -7.39
CA SER A 10 -17.59 3.12 -8.60
C SER A 10 -17.06 3.83 -9.84
N TYR A 11 -16.72 3.06 -10.87
CA TYR A 11 -16.38 3.58 -12.19
C TYR A 11 -17.54 3.34 -13.17
N ARG A 12 -17.82 4.31 -14.04
CA ARG A 12 -18.96 4.28 -15.00
C ARG A 12 -19.04 2.99 -15.85
N GLN A 13 -17.88 2.34 -16.06
CA GLN A 13 -17.78 1.13 -16.89
C GLN A 13 -18.00 -0.17 -16.11
N ARG A 14 -18.16 -0.12 -14.78
CA ARG A 14 -18.38 -1.30 -13.92
C ARG A 14 -19.77 -1.28 -13.30
N ARG A 15 -20.43 -2.44 -13.25
CA ARG A 15 -21.73 -2.60 -12.58
C ARG A 15 -21.59 -2.56 -11.06
N GLU A 16 -20.50 -3.09 -10.53
CA GLU A 16 -20.24 -3.18 -9.09
C GLU A 16 -19.19 -2.14 -8.65
N PRO A 17 -19.29 -1.61 -7.43
CA PRO A 17 -18.30 -0.72 -6.88
C PRO A 17 -16.94 -1.44 -6.75
N VAL A 18 -15.85 -0.70 -7.00
CA VAL A 18 -14.47 -1.19 -6.79
C VAL A 18 -14.09 -1.13 -5.31
N LEU A 19 -14.62 -0.17 -4.57
CA LEU A 19 -14.58 -0.14 -3.11
C LEU A 19 -16.01 -0.20 -2.60
N ASN A 20 -16.25 -1.10 -1.64
CA ASN A 20 -17.59 -1.40 -1.17
C ASN A 20 -17.67 -1.30 0.37
N GLY A 21 -18.08 -0.13 0.87
CA GLY A 21 -18.28 0.11 2.28
C GLY A 21 -17.01 0.03 3.12
N VAL A 22 -15.87 0.50 2.60
CA VAL A 22 -14.59 0.46 3.31
C VAL A 22 -14.63 1.34 4.55
N ASN A 23 -14.29 0.74 5.71
CA ASN A 23 -14.09 1.44 6.98
C ASN A 23 -12.68 1.17 7.48
N ALA A 24 -11.89 2.22 7.76
CA ALA A 24 -10.52 2.09 8.23
C ALA A 24 -10.04 3.32 8.99
N ILE A 25 -9.13 3.10 9.93
CA ILE A 25 -8.37 4.14 10.63
C ILE A 25 -6.89 3.80 10.50
N PHE A 26 -6.14 4.69 9.82
CA PHE A 26 -4.69 4.61 9.71
C PHE A 26 -4.09 5.72 10.58
N ASP A 27 -3.62 5.34 11.76
CA ASP A 27 -3.09 6.22 12.82
C ASP A 27 -1.60 6.03 13.06
N GLY A 28 -0.96 5.11 12.33
CA GLY A 28 0.45 4.77 12.39
C GLY A 28 0.88 4.02 11.14
N LYS A 29 1.92 3.18 11.29
CA LYS A 29 2.43 2.35 10.20
C LYS A 29 1.46 1.18 9.94
N SER A 30 0.94 1.11 8.73
CA SER A 30 -0.10 0.15 8.33
C SER A 30 0.24 -0.53 7.02
N LEU A 31 -0.07 -1.83 6.93
CA LEU A 31 0.10 -2.66 5.75
C LEU A 31 -1.27 -3.13 5.25
N ILE A 32 -1.58 -2.90 4.00
CA ILE A 32 -2.76 -3.44 3.32
C ILE A 32 -2.30 -4.60 2.44
N LEU A 33 -2.65 -5.80 2.82
CA LEU A 33 -2.41 -7.02 2.04
C LEU A 33 -3.64 -7.37 1.21
N GLY A 34 -3.44 -7.67 -0.05
CA GLY A 34 -4.53 -8.11 -0.92
C GLY A 34 -4.03 -8.51 -2.30
N PRO A 35 -4.77 -9.38 -3.00
CA PRO A 35 -4.44 -9.78 -4.36
C PRO A 35 -4.53 -8.62 -5.35
N ASN A 36 -4.01 -8.83 -6.55
CA ASN A 36 -4.14 -7.86 -7.63
C ASN A 36 -5.63 -7.68 -7.98
N GLY A 37 -6.03 -6.43 -8.25
CA GLY A 37 -7.43 -6.09 -8.54
C GLY A 37 -8.37 -6.01 -7.34
N SER A 38 -7.90 -6.23 -6.08
CA SER A 38 -8.76 -6.16 -4.89
C SER A 38 -9.23 -4.74 -4.52
N GLY A 39 -8.65 -3.69 -5.12
CA GLY A 39 -9.03 -2.28 -4.87
C GLY A 39 -7.99 -1.45 -4.13
N LYS A 40 -6.82 -1.99 -3.76
CA LYS A 40 -5.76 -1.30 -2.98
C LYS A 40 -5.36 0.05 -3.57
N THR A 41 -4.99 0.08 -4.84
CA THR A 41 -4.62 1.32 -5.56
C THR A 41 -5.79 2.30 -5.65
N THR A 42 -7.03 1.78 -5.81
CA THR A 42 -8.23 2.63 -5.81
C THR A 42 -8.46 3.30 -4.47
N LEU A 43 -8.22 2.59 -3.35
CA LEU A 43 -8.28 3.17 -2.01
C LEU A 43 -7.25 4.30 -1.85
N PHE A 44 -6.01 4.09 -2.30
CA PHE A 44 -4.99 5.13 -2.25
C PHE A 44 -5.33 6.33 -3.14
N ARG A 45 -5.85 6.09 -4.35
CA ARG A 45 -6.34 7.18 -5.22
C ARG A 45 -7.48 7.97 -4.56
N ALA A 46 -8.38 7.29 -3.84
CA ALA A 46 -9.45 7.97 -3.09
C ALA A 46 -8.89 8.82 -1.94
N ILE A 47 -7.89 8.31 -1.19
CA ILE A 47 -7.22 9.06 -0.12
C ILE A 47 -6.47 10.27 -0.67
N CYS A 48 -5.90 10.18 -1.88
CA CYS A 48 -5.24 11.31 -2.56
C CYS A 48 -6.21 12.27 -3.25
N GLY A 49 -7.52 12.02 -3.25
CA GLY A 49 -8.50 12.81 -4.00
C GLY A 49 -8.42 12.64 -5.52
N LEU A 50 -7.72 11.60 -6.01
CA LEU A 50 -7.51 11.31 -7.43
C LEU A 50 -8.63 10.49 -8.06
N THR A 51 -9.63 10.07 -7.29
CA THR A 51 -10.82 9.38 -7.79
C THR A 51 -12.07 9.87 -7.08
N ASN A 52 -13.21 9.76 -7.76
CA ASN A 52 -14.48 10.22 -7.23
C ASN A 52 -15.04 9.23 -6.20
N ILE A 53 -15.36 9.73 -5.01
CA ILE A 53 -16.03 8.98 -3.95
C ILE A 53 -17.54 9.01 -4.24
N THR A 54 -18.17 7.83 -4.41
CA THR A 54 -19.61 7.71 -4.70
C THR A 54 -20.45 7.74 -3.42
N LYS A 55 -19.95 7.12 -2.32
CA LYS A 55 -20.56 7.19 -0.99
C LYS A 55 -19.49 7.22 0.09
N GLY A 56 -19.87 7.71 1.27
CA GLY A 56 -18.96 7.83 2.40
C GLY A 56 -18.04 9.02 2.31
N ARG A 57 -16.98 9.03 3.11
CA ARG A 57 -16.01 10.12 3.15
C ARG A 57 -14.62 9.64 3.60
N ILE A 58 -13.62 10.45 3.31
CA ILE A 58 -12.26 10.29 3.84
C ILE A 58 -11.88 11.56 4.57
N LEU A 59 -11.37 11.40 5.79
CA LEU A 59 -10.82 12.47 6.60
C LEU A 59 -9.31 12.27 6.76
N VAL A 60 -8.55 13.32 6.57
CA VAL A 60 -7.11 13.38 6.86
C VAL A 60 -6.92 14.42 7.95
N ASP A 61 -6.46 14.00 9.11
CA ASP A 61 -6.35 14.84 10.31
C ASP A 61 -7.66 15.61 10.61
N ASN A 62 -8.79 14.92 10.54
CA ASN A 62 -10.15 15.40 10.72
C ASN A 62 -10.66 16.39 9.65
N VAL A 63 -9.89 16.63 8.59
CA VAL A 63 -10.31 17.48 7.46
C VAL A 63 -10.71 16.59 6.29
N ASN A 64 -11.83 16.91 5.63
CA ASN A 64 -12.26 16.13 4.46
C ASN A 64 -11.22 16.22 3.35
N VAL A 65 -10.94 15.07 2.69
CA VAL A 65 -9.95 15.01 1.62
C VAL A 65 -10.20 16.02 0.49
N LYS A 66 -11.46 16.38 0.25
CA LYS A 66 -11.84 17.40 -0.74
C LYS A 66 -11.39 18.82 -0.36
N GLU A 67 -11.13 19.08 0.92
CA GLU A 67 -10.73 20.39 1.44
C GLU A 67 -9.21 20.54 1.56
N ILE A 68 -8.47 19.42 1.50
CA ILE A 68 -7.01 19.45 1.50
C ILE A 68 -6.42 19.50 0.08
N TYR A 69 -7.25 19.54 -0.94
CA TYR A 69 -6.82 19.67 -2.34
C TYR A 69 -5.90 20.89 -2.51
N ALA A 70 -4.83 20.72 -3.27
CA ALA A 70 -3.78 21.73 -3.48
C ALA A 70 -2.95 22.11 -2.24
N LYS A 71 -3.10 21.45 -1.10
CA LYS A 71 -2.21 21.63 0.05
C LYS A 71 -1.06 20.66 -0.02
N THR A 72 0.16 21.18 -0.19
CA THR A 72 1.40 20.37 -0.22
C THR A 72 1.82 19.89 1.17
N GLY A 73 2.64 18.83 1.25
CA GLY A 73 3.21 18.36 2.52
C GLY A 73 2.28 17.54 3.42
N ILE A 74 0.98 17.42 3.11
CA ILE A 74 0.02 16.65 3.92
C ILE A 74 0.11 15.16 3.58
N ILE A 75 -0.01 14.83 2.30
CA ILE A 75 0.06 13.45 1.78
C ILE A 75 1.14 13.38 0.72
N SER A 76 1.95 12.34 0.79
CA SER A 76 2.90 11.96 -0.25
C SER A 76 2.57 10.57 -0.76
N VAL A 77 2.77 10.32 -2.06
CA VAL A 77 2.44 9.05 -2.71
C VAL A 77 3.47 8.71 -3.79
N ASN A 78 3.73 7.42 -3.97
CA ASN A 78 4.69 6.92 -4.96
C ASN A 78 4.05 6.57 -6.31
N PHE A 79 3.03 7.30 -6.74
CA PHE A 79 2.36 7.05 -8.01
C PHE A 79 3.17 7.60 -9.19
N PRO A 80 3.61 6.75 -10.13
CA PRO A 80 4.33 7.22 -11.32
C PRO A 80 3.53 8.21 -12.16
N GLU A 81 2.21 8.02 -12.28
CA GLU A 81 1.33 8.91 -13.04
C GLU A 81 1.28 10.34 -12.49
N VAL A 82 1.46 10.52 -11.18
CA VAL A 82 1.52 11.85 -10.56
C VAL A 82 2.87 12.50 -10.83
N LEU A 83 3.95 11.72 -10.70
CA LEU A 83 5.32 12.23 -10.83
C LEU A 83 5.76 12.41 -12.30
N SER A 84 5.15 11.68 -13.24
CA SER A 84 5.48 11.75 -14.68
C SER A 84 4.78 12.87 -15.46
N LEU A 85 3.98 13.71 -14.80
CA LEU A 85 3.31 14.84 -15.43
C LEU A 85 4.30 15.83 -16.09
N LEU A 86 5.50 15.89 -15.53
CA LEU A 86 6.57 16.75 -16.05
C LEU A 86 7.64 15.92 -16.74
N SER A 87 7.91 16.23 -18.02
CA SER A 87 8.96 15.57 -18.81
C SER A 87 10.34 16.20 -18.56
N VAL A 88 10.77 16.21 -17.28
CA VAL A 88 12.07 16.70 -16.84
C VAL A 88 13.00 15.55 -16.44
N LYS A 89 14.29 15.83 -16.23
CA LYS A 89 15.23 14.83 -15.72
C LYS A 89 14.90 14.45 -14.28
N VAL A 90 15.20 13.21 -13.89
CA VAL A 90 14.90 12.71 -12.54
C VAL A 90 15.53 13.58 -11.46
N HIS A 91 16.75 14.09 -11.69
CA HIS A 91 17.40 15.02 -10.76
C HIS A 91 16.56 16.28 -10.52
N ASP A 92 16.03 16.88 -11.57
CA ASP A 92 15.22 18.10 -11.47
C ASP A 92 13.85 17.80 -10.86
N LEU A 93 13.30 16.62 -11.15
CA LEU A 93 12.06 16.13 -10.55
C LEU A 93 12.19 15.99 -9.03
N ILE A 94 13.27 15.37 -8.55
CA ILE A 94 13.53 15.20 -7.10
C ILE A 94 13.59 16.57 -6.41
N LYS A 95 14.31 17.52 -6.98
CA LYS A 95 14.43 18.89 -6.43
C LYS A 95 13.08 19.59 -6.39
N LEU A 96 12.36 19.57 -7.51
CA LEU A 96 11.05 20.21 -7.61
C LEU A 96 10.08 19.71 -6.54
N TYR A 97 9.97 18.38 -6.37
CA TYR A 97 9.05 17.82 -5.35
C TYR A 97 9.53 18.12 -3.93
N ALA A 98 10.83 18.11 -3.67
CA ALA A 98 11.36 18.50 -2.36
C ALA A 98 11.04 19.97 -2.06
N ASP A 99 11.24 20.88 -3.02
CA ASP A 99 10.94 22.32 -2.87
C ASP A 99 9.45 22.57 -2.66
N LEU A 100 8.57 21.86 -3.40
CA LEU A 100 7.12 21.99 -3.27
C LEU A 100 6.56 21.53 -1.90
N ALA A 101 7.22 20.60 -1.24
CA ALA A 101 6.75 19.99 0.00
C ALA A 101 7.59 20.37 1.24
N ASP A 102 8.50 21.32 1.12
CA ASP A 102 9.50 21.64 2.15
C ASP A 102 10.27 20.38 2.63
N GLY A 103 10.55 19.50 1.67
CA GLY A 103 11.20 18.22 1.87
C GLY A 103 12.72 18.31 1.79
N ASP A 104 13.37 17.15 1.84
CA ASP A 104 14.82 17.04 1.77
C ASP A 104 15.27 16.17 0.58
N SER A 105 15.66 16.83 -0.52
CA SER A 105 16.17 16.14 -1.70
C SER A 105 17.38 15.24 -1.41
N SER A 106 18.19 15.55 -0.39
CA SER A 106 19.36 14.74 -0.02
C SER A 106 18.95 13.32 0.43
N THR A 107 17.82 13.21 1.12
CA THR A 107 17.21 11.93 1.52
C THR A 107 16.86 11.08 0.29
N ALA A 108 16.24 11.67 -0.73
CA ALA A 108 15.94 10.94 -1.98
C ALA A 108 17.21 10.43 -2.67
N TYR A 109 18.25 11.27 -2.78
CA TYR A 109 19.53 10.84 -3.37
C TYR A 109 20.21 9.75 -2.56
N LYS A 110 20.15 9.79 -1.23
CA LYS A 110 20.69 8.76 -0.36
C LYS A 110 19.96 7.42 -0.60
N ILE A 111 18.63 7.42 -0.54
CA ILE A 111 17.82 6.22 -0.80
C ILE A 111 18.17 5.65 -2.18
N LEU A 112 18.17 6.47 -3.22
CA LEU A 112 18.44 6.04 -4.59
C LEU A 112 19.86 5.50 -4.78
N GLY A 113 20.85 6.12 -4.14
CA GLY A 113 22.23 5.64 -4.14
C GLY A 113 22.36 4.24 -3.53
N GLU A 114 21.72 4.01 -2.37
CA GLU A 114 21.69 2.70 -1.72
C GLU A 114 20.88 1.66 -2.52
N LEU A 115 19.88 2.09 -3.30
CA LEU A 115 19.16 1.26 -4.26
C LEU A 115 19.91 1.05 -5.60
N GLY A 116 21.15 1.58 -5.72
CA GLY A 116 22.01 1.38 -6.89
C GLY A 116 21.74 2.30 -8.07
N LEU A 117 21.00 3.42 -7.89
CA LEU A 117 20.79 4.43 -8.92
C LEU A 117 21.83 5.55 -8.77
N THR A 118 22.73 5.67 -9.76
CA THR A 118 23.82 6.64 -9.72
C THR A 118 23.35 8.06 -10.02
N ASN A 119 24.02 9.05 -9.45
CA ASN A 119 23.76 10.47 -9.76
C ASN A 119 23.90 10.79 -11.27
N LYS A 120 24.82 10.09 -11.98
CA LYS A 120 24.97 10.21 -13.43
C LYS A 120 23.69 9.82 -14.16
N LEU A 121 23.06 8.70 -13.78
CA LEU A 121 21.79 8.25 -14.34
C LEU A 121 20.68 9.25 -14.06
N LEU A 122 20.54 9.71 -12.81
CA LEU A 122 19.47 10.64 -12.41
C LEU A 122 19.56 12.00 -13.13
N ARG A 123 20.78 12.48 -13.43
CA ARG A 123 21.02 13.72 -14.20
C ARG A 123 20.84 13.57 -15.70
N SER A 124 20.96 12.35 -16.24
CA SER A 124 20.90 12.12 -17.69
C SER A 124 19.53 11.69 -18.18
N LYS A 125 18.76 10.97 -17.34
CA LYS A 125 17.51 10.29 -17.70
C LYS A 125 16.27 11.01 -17.20
N LYS A 126 15.19 10.93 -17.98
CA LYS A 126 13.83 11.27 -17.57
C LYS A 126 13.15 10.04 -16.98
N LEU A 127 12.04 10.22 -16.26
CA LEU A 127 11.35 9.11 -15.57
C LEU A 127 10.92 8.00 -16.54
N HIS A 128 10.39 8.37 -17.72
CA HIS A 128 9.93 7.40 -18.73
C HIS A 128 11.06 6.66 -19.47
N GLU A 129 12.32 7.06 -19.29
CA GLU A 129 13.50 6.40 -19.86
C GLU A 129 14.12 5.37 -18.90
N LEU A 130 13.55 5.22 -17.70
CA LEU A 130 13.97 4.28 -16.68
C LEU A 130 13.24 2.95 -16.83
N SER A 131 13.84 1.85 -16.32
CA SER A 131 13.11 0.59 -16.17
C SER A 131 11.98 0.73 -15.13
N ALA A 132 10.97 -0.13 -15.19
CA ALA A 132 9.83 -0.07 -14.27
C ALA A 132 10.25 -0.14 -12.80
N GLY A 133 11.23 -0.99 -12.45
CA GLY A 133 11.78 -1.05 -11.08
C GLY A 133 12.52 0.24 -10.69
N GLN A 134 13.26 0.86 -11.63
CA GLN A 134 13.91 2.16 -11.37
C GLN A 134 12.88 3.28 -11.19
N VAL A 135 11.81 3.30 -11.98
CA VAL A 135 10.69 4.24 -11.81
C VAL A 135 10.09 4.09 -10.42
N LYS A 136 9.78 2.86 -10.00
CA LYS A 136 9.22 2.57 -8.69
C LYS A 136 10.15 3.03 -7.56
N ALA A 137 11.45 2.77 -7.67
CA ALA A 137 12.45 3.22 -6.71
C ALA A 137 12.51 4.76 -6.62
N VAL A 138 12.53 5.47 -7.76
CA VAL A 138 12.52 6.94 -7.80
C VAL A 138 11.25 7.50 -7.17
N CYS A 139 10.07 6.99 -7.54
CA CYS A 139 8.81 7.47 -6.98
C CYS A 139 8.73 7.24 -5.46
N THR A 140 9.20 6.08 -4.99
CA THR A 140 9.23 5.77 -3.56
C THR A 140 10.22 6.64 -2.79
N ALA A 141 11.41 6.88 -3.35
CA ALA A 141 12.40 7.76 -2.73
C ALA A 141 11.91 9.21 -2.65
N ILE A 142 11.26 9.73 -3.69
CA ILE A 142 10.62 11.05 -3.67
C ILE A 142 9.56 11.08 -2.57
N ALA A 143 8.64 10.10 -2.54
CA ALA A 143 7.57 10.06 -1.55
C ALA A 143 8.09 10.10 -0.11
N LEU A 144 9.16 9.38 0.20
CA LEU A 144 9.78 9.34 1.54
C LEU A 144 10.59 10.61 1.87
N SER A 145 11.09 11.33 0.86
CA SER A 145 11.90 12.55 1.05
C SER A 145 11.06 13.82 1.27
N MET A 146 9.78 13.80 0.96
CA MET A 146 8.89 14.95 1.08
C MET A 146 8.51 15.31 2.53
N ARG A 147 8.95 14.54 3.52
CA ARG A 147 8.62 14.75 4.95
C ARG A 147 7.12 14.94 5.23
N ALA A 148 6.27 14.40 4.36
CA ALA A 148 4.83 14.46 4.52
C ALA A 148 4.38 13.68 5.77
N LYS A 149 3.39 14.20 6.49
CA LYS A 149 2.85 13.52 7.66
C LYS A 149 2.24 12.16 7.33
N HIS A 150 1.72 12.00 6.11
CA HIS A 150 1.09 10.78 5.62
C HIS A 150 1.76 10.34 4.32
N VAL A 151 2.31 9.12 4.29
CA VAL A 151 2.93 8.54 3.11
C VAL A 151 2.15 7.31 2.68
N LEU A 152 1.76 7.28 1.41
CA LEU A 152 1.06 6.16 0.79
C LEU A 152 1.99 5.49 -0.22
N LEU A 153 2.29 4.20 -0.03
CA LEU A 153 3.20 3.46 -0.89
C LEU A 153 2.49 2.27 -1.56
N ASP A 154 2.25 2.43 -2.86
CA ASP A 154 1.61 1.42 -3.70
C ASP A 154 2.65 0.47 -4.29
N GLU A 155 2.67 -0.79 -3.82
CA GLU A 155 3.59 -1.86 -4.22
C GLU A 155 5.07 -1.40 -4.29
N PRO A 156 5.65 -0.80 -3.23
CA PRO A 156 6.97 -0.17 -3.28
C PRO A 156 8.12 -1.17 -3.45
N PHE A 157 7.88 -2.46 -3.18
CA PHE A 157 8.87 -3.54 -3.29
C PHE A 157 8.84 -4.28 -4.62
N GLU A 158 7.84 -4.00 -5.45
CA GLU A 158 7.70 -4.65 -6.74
C GLU A 158 8.95 -4.44 -7.60
N GLN A 159 9.44 -5.51 -8.22
CA GLN A 159 10.64 -5.52 -9.09
C GLN A 159 11.96 -5.13 -8.40
N LEU A 160 12.00 -5.09 -7.07
CA LEU A 160 13.24 -4.96 -6.32
C LEU A 160 13.82 -6.34 -5.96
N ASP A 161 15.14 -6.47 -6.07
CA ASP A 161 15.85 -7.63 -5.56
C ASP A 161 15.88 -7.65 -4.01
N PRO A 162 16.20 -8.80 -3.38
CA PRO A 162 16.18 -8.93 -1.92
C PRO A 162 17.06 -7.92 -1.18
N ALA A 163 18.22 -7.54 -1.75
CA ALA A 163 19.12 -6.57 -1.10
C ALA A 163 18.50 -5.18 -1.07
N ARG A 164 17.91 -4.74 -2.19
CA ARG A 164 17.20 -3.46 -2.29
C ARG A 164 15.92 -3.43 -1.43
N LYS A 165 15.19 -4.56 -1.36
CA LYS A 165 14.05 -4.69 -0.43
C LYS A 165 14.48 -4.43 1.02
N HIS A 166 15.62 -4.98 1.44
CA HIS A 166 16.14 -4.77 2.79
C HIS A 166 16.52 -3.30 3.07
N VAL A 167 17.13 -2.64 2.10
CA VAL A 167 17.42 -1.19 2.19
C VAL A 167 16.14 -0.40 2.41
N LEU A 168 15.12 -0.63 1.58
CA LEU A 168 13.87 0.12 1.67
C LEU A 168 13.16 -0.07 3.01
N ILE A 169 13.17 -1.30 3.57
CA ILE A 169 12.57 -1.59 4.89
C ILE A 169 13.14 -0.66 5.96
N LYS A 170 14.45 -0.44 6.02
CA LYS A 170 15.08 0.44 7.01
C LYS A 170 14.52 1.85 6.94
N TYR A 171 14.38 2.41 5.74
CA TYR A 171 13.78 3.73 5.56
C TYR A 171 12.32 3.80 6.00
N LEU A 172 11.56 2.70 5.83
CA LEU A 172 10.18 2.62 6.32
C LEU A 172 10.13 2.52 7.85
N GLU A 173 11.05 1.79 8.46
CA GLU A 173 11.14 1.67 9.92
C GLU A 173 11.56 2.98 10.57
N ASP A 174 12.50 3.71 9.96
CA ASP A 174 13.03 4.98 10.47
C ASP A 174 12.12 6.19 10.19
N TYR A 175 11.11 6.04 9.34
CA TYR A 175 10.24 7.16 8.98
C TYR A 175 9.38 7.61 10.17
N ASP A 176 9.47 8.90 10.51
CA ASP A 176 8.66 9.53 11.54
C ASP A 176 7.35 10.10 10.93
N GLY A 177 6.34 9.28 10.85
CA GLY A 177 5.06 9.64 10.27
C GLY A 177 4.13 8.46 10.07
N ILE A 178 2.97 8.72 9.50
CA ILE A 178 2.01 7.68 9.16
C ILE A 178 2.36 7.12 7.78
N ILE A 179 2.60 5.82 7.73
CA ILE A 179 2.80 5.10 6.46
C ILE A 179 1.64 4.13 6.26
N VAL A 180 1.00 4.21 5.10
CA VAL A 180 0.11 3.15 4.63
C VAL A 180 0.74 2.55 3.38
N LEU A 181 1.15 1.29 3.50
CA LEU A 181 1.77 0.53 2.43
C LEU A 181 0.80 -0.52 1.94
N ASN A 182 0.63 -0.68 0.65
CA ASN A 182 -0.12 -1.80 0.11
C ASN A 182 0.78 -2.74 -0.69
N THR A 183 0.46 -4.04 -0.65
CA THR A 183 1.13 -5.07 -1.44
C THR A 183 0.33 -6.37 -1.46
N HIS A 184 0.73 -7.28 -2.33
CA HIS A 184 0.26 -8.67 -2.35
C HIS A 184 1.28 -9.65 -1.70
N GLU A 185 2.48 -9.20 -1.37
CA GLU A 185 3.60 -10.01 -0.87
C GLU A 185 3.51 -10.26 0.66
N THR A 186 3.38 -11.51 1.08
CA THR A 186 3.19 -11.90 2.49
C THR A 186 4.48 -11.94 3.32
N TRP A 187 5.66 -12.01 2.68
CA TRP A 187 6.94 -12.06 3.38
C TRP A 187 7.20 -10.84 4.28
N LEU A 188 6.57 -9.69 3.95
CA LEU A 188 6.67 -8.46 4.73
C LEU A 188 6.15 -8.61 6.16
N LEU A 189 5.20 -9.52 6.43
CA LEU A 189 4.72 -9.79 7.77
C LEU A 189 5.83 -10.15 8.76
N ARG A 190 6.92 -10.77 8.27
CA ARG A 190 8.09 -11.12 9.11
C ARG A 190 8.99 -9.92 9.40
N LYS A 191 8.87 -8.84 8.67
CA LYS A 191 9.77 -7.68 8.75
C LYS A 191 9.11 -6.48 9.41
N LEU A 192 7.80 -6.35 9.33
CA LEU A 192 7.07 -5.19 9.79
C LEU A 192 6.33 -5.47 11.12
N ALA A 193 7.06 -6.00 12.12
CA ALA A 193 6.53 -6.19 13.48
C ALA A 193 5.99 -4.85 14.03
N GLY A 194 4.88 -4.89 14.77
CA GLY A 194 4.22 -3.70 15.29
C GLY A 194 3.37 -2.92 14.28
N TRP A 195 3.42 -3.25 12.98
CA TRP A 195 2.54 -2.62 12.01
C TRP A 195 1.12 -3.19 12.08
N LYS A 196 0.12 -2.33 11.87
CA LYS A 196 -1.27 -2.76 11.70
C LYS A 196 -1.46 -3.34 10.30
N VAL A 197 -2.06 -4.53 10.22
CA VAL A 197 -2.31 -5.22 8.95
C VAL A 197 -3.80 -5.25 8.67
N PHE A 198 -4.15 -4.88 7.47
CA PHE A 198 -5.48 -5.00 6.89
C PHE A 198 -5.43 -5.98 5.72
N PHE A 199 -6.53 -6.65 5.46
CA PHE A 199 -6.70 -7.51 4.28
C PHE A 199 -7.74 -6.91 3.36
N MET A 200 -7.43 -6.87 2.07
CA MET A 200 -8.35 -6.33 1.06
C MET A 200 -8.72 -7.39 0.03
N PHE A 201 -10.01 -7.71 -0.04
CA PHE A 201 -10.58 -8.61 -1.03
C PHE A 201 -11.85 -7.99 -1.61
N GLU A 202 -11.99 -8.01 -2.95
CA GLU A 202 -13.21 -7.62 -3.67
C GLU A 202 -13.77 -6.25 -3.23
N GLY A 203 -12.88 -5.29 -3.01
CA GLY A 203 -13.25 -3.93 -2.61
C GLY A 203 -13.63 -3.76 -1.14
N VAL A 204 -13.55 -4.82 -0.33
CA VAL A 204 -13.83 -4.78 1.11
C VAL A 204 -12.52 -4.87 1.88
N LEU A 205 -12.37 -4.02 2.90
CA LEU A 205 -11.22 -4.01 3.79
C LEU A 205 -11.56 -4.66 5.13
N TYR A 206 -10.72 -5.59 5.56
CA TYR A 206 -10.87 -6.35 6.80
C TYR A 206 -9.70 -6.10 7.74
N GLY A 207 -9.94 -6.00 9.01
CA GLY A 207 -8.91 -5.80 10.05
C GLY A 207 -9.19 -4.57 10.88
N SER A 208 -8.24 -4.11 11.68
CA SER A 208 -6.79 -4.37 11.68
C SER A 208 -6.37 -5.44 12.69
N ILE A 209 -5.19 -6.00 12.46
CA ILE A 209 -4.49 -6.89 13.39
C ILE A 209 -2.99 -6.58 13.35
N LEU A 210 -2.25 -6.84 14.42
CA LEU A 210 -0.80 -6.66 14.42
C LEU A 210 -0.10 -7.74 13.57
N ALA A 211 0.95 -7.34 12.84
CA ALA A 211 1.70 -8.24 11.97
C ALA A 211 2.26 -9.46 12.73
N GLU A 212 2.74 -9.28 13.95
CA GLU A 212 3.25 -10.34 14.81
C GLU A 212 2.19 -11.39 15.16
N ASP A 213 0.92 -11.01 15.28
CA ASP A 213 -0.18 -11.94 15.52
C ASP A 213 -0.44 -12.84 14.32
N LEU A 214 -0.08 -12.39 13.13
CA LEU A 214 -0.24 -13.14 11.89
C LEU A 214 0.89 -14.14 11.64
N LEU A 215 2.04 -14.02 12.31
CA LEU A 215 3.19 -14.92 12.09
C LEU A 215 2.87 -16.40 12.33
N ARG A 216 1.89 -16.68 13.20
CA ARG A 216 1.41 -18.03 13.52
C ARG A 216 -0.03 -18.27 13.04
N ALA A 217 -0.58 -17.33 12.28
CA ALA A 217 -1.95 -17.46 11.78
C ALA A 217 -2.02 -18.46 10.62
N LYS A 218 -3.15 -19.16 10.57
CA LYS A 218 -3.50 -20.09 9.50
C LYS A 218 -4.81 -19.65 8.85
N LEU A 219 -4.89 -19.87 7.55
CA LEU A 219 -6.09 -19.66 6.77
C LEU A 219 -6.98 -20.90 6.89
N SER A 220 -8.25 -20.69 7.24
CA SER A 220 -9.32 -21.67 7.20
C SER A 220 -10.39 -21.22 6.21
N LEU A 221 -10.86 -22.12 5.36
CA LEU A 221 -11.95 -21.87 4.39
C LEU A 221 -13.34 -22.09 5.01
N LYS A 222 -13.46 -21.87 6.32
CA LYS A 222 -14.71 -22.01 7.09
C LYS A 222 -14.94 -20.76 7.93
N ASP A 223 -16.16 -20.51 8.28
CA ASP A 223 -16.50 -19.52 9.31
C ASP A 223 -16.11 -20.07 10.69
N GLU A 224 -14.99 -19.59 11.22
CA GLU A 224 -14.47 -20.00 12.51
C GLU A 224 -14.91 -19.01 13.61
N PRO A 225 -15.63 -19.46 14.65
CA PRO A 225 -16.17 -18.57 15.70
C PRO A 225 -15.10 -17.74 16.42
N LYS A 226 -13.88 -18.31 16.59
CA LYS A 226 -12.74 -17.68 17.27
C LYS A 226 -11.66 -17.22 16.27
N ALA A 227 -12.06 -16.76 15.09
CA ALA A 227 -11.14 -16.22 14.11
C ALA A 227 -10.56 -14.87 14.57
N LEU A 228 -9.30 -14.62 14.24
CA LEU A 228 -8.67 -13.30 14.38
C LEU A 228 -9.31 -12.28 13.43
N ILE A 229 -9.55 -12.72 12.20
CA ILE A 229 -10.23 -11.95 11.15
C ILE A 229 -11.16 -12.92 10.41
N LYS A 230 -12.37 -12.47 10.11
CA LYS A 230 -13.30 -13.11 9.20
C LYS A 230 -13.41 -12.29 7.92
N MET A 231 -13.28 -12.95 6.78
CA MET A 231 -13.32 -12.37 5.46
C MET A 231 -14.29 -13.14 4.58
N LYS A 232 -14.71 -12.51 3.49
CA LYS A 232 -15.47 -13.16 2.43
C LYS A 232 -14.67 -13.05 1.13
N VAL A 233 -14.38 -14.18 0.48
CA VAL A 233 -13.60 -14.25 -0.76
C VAL A 233 -14.36 -15.12 -1.76
N SER A 234 -14.70 -14.61 -2.91
CA SER A 234 -15.55 -15.26 -3.92
C SER A 234 -16.84 -15.83 -3.33
N GLY A 235 -17.48 -15.03 -2.46
CA GLY A 235 -18.73 -15.42 -1.80
C GLY A 235 -18.55 -16.37 -0.60
N LYS A 236 -17.35 -16.91 -0.32
CA LYS A 236 -17.07 -17.92 0.71
C LYS A 236 -16.48 -17.32 1.98
N PRO A 237 -16.79 -17.88 3.15
CA PRO A 237 -16.16 -17.48 4.38
C PRO A 237 -14.72 -17.95 4.42
N VAL A 238 -13.81 -17.03 4.73
CA VAL A 238 -12.39 -17.27 4.97
C VAL A 238 -12.03 -16.69 6.32
N SER A 239 -11.40 -17.48 7.18
CA SER A 239 -11.03 -17.07 8.52
C SER A 239 -9.53 -17.17 8.74
N LEU A 240 -8.93 -16.19 9.38
CA LEU A 240 -7.58 -16.30 9.95
C LEU A 240 -7.68 -16.74 11.40
N ILE A 241 -7.02 -17.85 11.73
CA ILE A 241 -7.09 -18.49 13.05
C ILE A 241 -5.71 -18.64 13.69
N LYS A 242 -5.62 -18.54 15.01
CA LYS A 242 -4.43 -18.92 15.80
C LYS A 242 -4.52 -20.38 16.28
N GLY A 243 -3.37 -21.01 16.47
CA GLY A 243 -3.25 -22.27 17.19
C GLY A 243 -3.04 -23.51 16.33
N ARG A 244 -3.33 -24.70 16.94
CA ARG A 244 -3.04 -26.02 16.35
C ARG A 244 -4.09 -26.52 15.36
N LYS A 245 -5.15 -25.76 15.09
CA LYS A 245 -6.20 -26.15 14.13
C LYS A 245 -5.64 -26.37 12.71
N LYS A 246 -6.31 -27.24 11.95
CA LYS A 246 -5.98 -27.46 10.53
C LYS A 246 -6.20 -26.15 9.73
N GLY A 247 -5.28 -25.83 8.84
CA GLY A 247 -5.35 -24.64 7.97
C GLY A 247 -3.99 -24.38 7.33
N THR A 248 -3.98 -23.60 6.26
CA THR A 248 -2.76 -23.21 5.53
C THR A 248 -2.07 -22.06 6.24
N PRO A 249 -0.80 -22.18 6.67
CA PRO A 249 -0.09 -21.06 7.29
C PRO A 249 -0.05 -19.86 6.35
N ILE A 250 -0.41 -18.66 6.84
CA ILE A 250 -0.42 -17.46 5.98
C ILE A 250 0.96 -17.15 5.40
N LEU A 251 2.02 -17.43 6.14
CA LEU A 251 3.41 -17.23 5.70
C LEU A 251 3.91 -18.28 4.69
N SER A 252 3.17 -19.35 4.42
CA SER A 252 3.47 -20.29 3.35
C SER A 252 2.84 -19.88 2.02
N LEU A 253 1.97 -18.88 2.04
CA LEU A 253 1.45 -18.25 0.84
C LEU A 253 2.50 -17.25 0.34
N GLU A 254 2.99 -17.41 -0.87
CA GLU A 254 3.90 -16.43 -1.50
C GLU A 254 3.18 -15.12 -1.80
N SER A 255 1.91 -15.22 -2.20
CA SER A 255 1.01 -14.12 -2.50
C SER A 255 -0.40 -14.44 -1.99
N LEU A 256 -1.18 -13.39 -1.69
CA LEU A 256 -2.59 -13.55 -1.35
C LEU A 256 -3.49 -13.92 -2.54
N ASP A 257 -2.97 -13.89 -3.77
CA ASP A 257 -3.67 -14.45 -4.93
C ASP A 257 -4.00 -15.94 -4.73
N LYS A 258 -3.15 -16.68 -4.02
CA LYS A 258 -3.39 -18.10 -3.65
C LYS A 258 -4.63 -18.30 -2.78
N VAL A 259 -5.13 -17.28 -2.09
CA VAL A 259 -6.38 -17.38 -1.32
C VAL A 259 -7.58 -17.62 -2.22
N TYR A 260 -7.59 -16.98 -3.41
CA TYR A 260 -8.63 -17.24 -4.41
C TYR A 260 -8.55 -18.66 -4.95
N GLU A 261 -7.35 -19.16 -5.26
CA GLU A 261 -7.14 -20.53 -5.74
C GLU A 261 -7.67 -21.54 -4.72
N LEU A 262 -7.28 -21.40 -3.45
CA LEU A 262 -7.75 -22.25 -2.36
C LEU A 262 -9.28 -22.16 -2.17
N ALA A 263 -9.86 -20.96 -2.28
CA ALA A 263 -11.29 -20.78 -2.18
C ALA A 263 -12.05 -21.47 -3.33
N LEU A 264 -11.50 -21.49 -4.54
CA LEU A 264 -12.07 -22.15 -5.72
C LEU A 264 -11.91 -23.68 -5.67
N GLU A 265 -10.74 -24.19 -5.22
CA GLU A 265 -10.49 -25.63 -5.08
C GLU A 265 -11.43 -26.32 -4.10
N ALA A 266 -11.83 -25.61 -3.03
CA ALA A 266 -12.82 -26.10 -2.09
C ALA A 266 -14.24 -26.29 -2.69
N GLU A 267 -14.45 -25.98 -3.96
CA GLU A 267 -15.69 -26.32 -4.71
C GLU A 267 -15.65 -27.70 -5.35
N LYS A 268 -14.44 -28.24 -5.56
CA LYS A 268 -14.27 -29.48 -6.33
C LYS A 268 -14.12 -30.71 -5.42
N SER A 269 -14.06 -30.50 -4.11
CA SER A 269 -13.96 -31.55 -3.08
C SER A 269 -15.21 -31.60 -2.20
#